data_b662b708ca2d03b1440200b006983b8f
#
_entry.id   b662b708ca2d03b1440200b006983b8f
#
_cell.length_a   1.000
_cell.length_b   1.000
_cell.length_c   1.000
_cell.angle_alpha   90.00
_cell.angle_beta   90.00
_cell.angle_gamma   90.00
#
_symmetry.space_group_name_H-M   'P 1'
#
loop_
_entity.id
_entity.type
_entity.pdbx_description
1 polymer ?
#
loop_
_entity_poly.entity_id
_entity_poly.type
_entity_poly.pdbx_seq_one_letter_code
_entity_poly.pdbx_strand_id
1 'polypeptide(L)'
;KKWNPSLIIQMDADGQHDPFVIQKFINLAINGKELIIGSRFIEGSSTPNFSNWRRFISLFGNFLVRYLGGVYMIKDCTSGFRCINTDLLKKCNLDYFSTKGYSFQSSLVCELMRNGANAVEIPIVFNKREHGLSKLTLHDEIEFLINIVKIRFRNSEDFLRYCIVGMLGVGVNFLTYF
;
A
#
# COMPACT_ATOMS: atom_id res chain seq x y z
N LYS A 1 21.19 -19.32 -12.73
CA LYS A 1 20.00 -19.92 -12.06
C LYS A 1 18.98 -18.81 -11.84
N LYS A 2 17.77 -18.93 -12.40
CA LYS A 2 16.66 -18.03 -12.02
C LYS A 2 16.25 -18.40 -10.60
N TRP A 3 16.37 -17.47 -9.68
CA TRP A 3 15.82 -17.61 -8.32
C TRP A 3 14.29 -17.63 -8.42
N ASN A 4 13.64 -18.55 -7.74
CA ASN A 4 12.19 -18.60 -7.61
C ASN A 4 11.83 -18.61 -6.11
N PRO A 5 11.98 -17.47 -5.42
CA PRO A 5 11.66 -17.39 -4.00
C PRO A 5 10.16 -17.53 -3.78
N SER A 6 9.75 -18.14 -2.67
CA SER A 6 8.35 -18.20 -2.25
C SER A 6 7.90 -16.93 -1.51
N LEU A 7 8.84 -16.22 -0.90
CA LEU A 7 8.61 -15.00 -0.12
C LEU A 7 9.59 -13.91 -0.52
N ILE A 8 9.13 -12.68 -0.53
CA ILE A 8 9.96 -11.48 -0.67
C ILE A 8 9.83 -10.67 0.60
N ILE A 9 10.94 -10.33 1.22
CA ILE A 9 10.99 -9.43 2.37
C ILE A 9 11.63 -8.12 1.91
N GLN A 10 10.89 -7.03 2.09
CA GLN A 10 11.35 -5.68 1.86
C GLN A 10 11.69 -5.04 3.20
N MET A 11 12.84 -4.40 3.29
CA MET A 11 13.31 -3.69 4.48
C MET A 11 14.24 -2.55 4.06
N ASP A 12 14.11 -1.39 4.70
CA ASP A 12 15.04 -0.28 4.49
C ASP A 12 16.37 -0.56 5.21
N ALA A 13 17.49 -0.20 4.58
CA ALA A 13 18.85 -0.47 5.08
C ALA A 13 19.43 0.70 5.90
N ASP A 14 18.59 1.52 6.53
CA ASP A 14 18.97 2.75 7.25
C ASP A 14 18.99 2.58 8.79
N GLY A 15 18.88 1.34 9.26
CA GLY A 15 18.89 1.00 10.69
C GLY A 15 17.56 1.26 11.42
N GLN A 16 16.52 1.72 10.72
CA GLN A 16 15.24 2.03 11.37
C GLN A 16 14.39 0.80 11.70
N HIS A 17 14.62 -0.31 11.01
CA HIS A 17 13.89 -1.57 11.20
C HIS A 17 14.73 -2.60 11.95
N ASP A 18 14.09 -3.30 12.89
CA ASP A 18 14.70 -4.40 13.62
C ASP A 18 14.68 -5.69 12.78
N PRO A 19 15.83 -6.24 12.37
CA PRO A 19 15.89 -7.48 11.58
C PRO A 19 15.28 -8.71 12.29
N PHE A 20 15.26 -8.74 13.61
CA PHE A 20 14.68 -9.86 14.38
C PHE A 20 13.18 -10.03 14.14
N VAL A 21 12.49 -8.98 13.64
CA VAL A 21 11.08 -9.06 13.25
C VAL A 21 10.88 -9.98 12.03
N ILE A 22 11.89 -10.19 11.21
CA ILE A 22 11.84 -11.05 10.01
C ILE A 22 11.39 -12.48 10.36
N GLN A 23 11.84 -13.01 11.48
CA GLN A 23 11.40 -14.34 11.92
C GLN A 23 9.90 -14.43 12.16
N LYS A 24 9.29 -13.36 12.71
CA LYS A 24 7.84 -13.29 12.88
C LYS A 24 7.12 -13.24 11.53
N PHE A 25 7.66 -12.51 10.55
CA PHE A 25 7.13 -12.49 9.20
C PHE A 25 7.10 -13.89 8.58
N ILE A 26 8.22 -14.61 8.66
CA ILE A 26 8.33 -15.97 8.09
C ILE A 26 7.32 -16.91 8.77
N ASN A 27 7.20 -16.88 10.10
CA ASN A 27 6.25 -17.71 10.83
C ASN A 27 4.79 -17.43 10.41
N LEU A 28 4.42 -16.16 10.23
CA LEU A 28 3.08 -15.80 9.76
C LEU A 28 2.84 -16.22 8.31
N ALA A 29 3.86 -16.12 7.45
CA ALA A 29 3.77 -16.57 6.07
C ALA A 29 3.59 -18.08 5.96
N ILE A 30 4.29 -18.87 6.79
CA ILE A 30 4.10 -20.33 6.89
C ILE A 30 2.67 -20.68 7.34
N ASN A 31 2.06 -19.84 8.19
CA ASN A 31 0.66 -19.96 8.62
C ASN A 31 -0.36 -19.39 7.64
N GLY A 32 0.02 -19.20 6.39
CA GLY A 32 -0.89 -18.81 5.30
C GLY A 32 -1.17 -17.33 5.17
N LYS A 33 -0.39 -16.44 5.83
CA LYS A 33 -0.47 -15.01 5.55
C LYS A 33 0.33 -14.68 4.29
N GLU A 34 -0.29 -13.91 3.39
CA GLU A 34 0.28 -13.60 2.08
C GLU A 34 0.91 -12.20 2.01
N LEU A 35 0.43 -11.29 2.88
CA LEU A 35 0.98 -9.96 3.08
C LEU A 35 1.12 -9.68 4.57
N ILE A 36 2.35 -9.53 5.04
CA ILE A 36 2.64 -9.16 6.42
C ILE A 36 3.32 -7.80 6.41
N ILE A 37 2.80 -6.86 7.20
CA ILE A 37 3.30 -5.48 7.26
C ILE A 37 3.78 -5.18 8.68
N GLY A 38 5.02 -4.72 8.80
CA GLY A 38 5.53 -4.11 10.03
C GLY A 38 4.92 -2.71 10.17
N SER A 39 3.90 -2.60 11.03
CA SER A 39 3.09 -1.41 11.16
C SER A 39 3.60 -0.50 12.28
N ARG A 40 3.60 0.80 12.01
CA ARG A 40 3.99 1.86 12.97
C ARG A 40 2.80 2.42 13.74
N PHE A 41 1.56 2.02 13.38
CA PHE A 41 0.32 2.69 13.81
C PHE A 41 -0.72 1.75 14.41
N ILE A 42 -0.37 0.51 14.72
CA ILE A 42 -1.21 -0.42 15.48
C ILE A 42 -0.80 -0.44 16.95
N GLU A 43 -1.61 -1.03 17.78
CA GLU A 43 -1.31 -1.22 19.20
C GLU A 43 0.00 -2.00 19.41
N GLY A 44 0.85 -1.55 20.33
CA GLY A 44 2.19 -2.11 20.54
C GLY A 44 3.28 -1.56 19.62
N SER A 45 2.94 -0.70 18.65
CA SER A 45 3.94 -0.02 17.81
C SER A 45 4.50 1.21 18.49
N SER A 46 5.71 1.60 18.12
CA SER A 46 6.34 2.82 18.62
C SER A 46 7.11 3.56 17.54
N THR A 47 7.01 4.89 17.57
CA THR A 47 7.74 5.82 16.69
C THR A 47 8.41 6.91 17.53
N PRO A 48 9.39 6.56 18.41
CA PRO A 48 9.90 7.46 19.42
C PRO A 48 10.55 8.74 18.85
N ASN A 49 10.99 8.71 17.59
CA ASN A 49 11.71 9.79 16.95
C ASN A 49 10.86 10.57 15.93
N PHE A 50 9.56 10.36 15.89
CA PHE A 50 8.68 11.16 15.04
C PHE A 50 8.32 12.46 15.75
N SER A 51 8.48 13.61 15.05
CA SER A 51 7.80 14.84 15.45
C SER A 51 6.29 14.68 15.31
N ASN A 52 5.52 15.46 16.08
CA ASN A 52 4.06 15.45 15.99
C ASN A 52 3.58 15.75 14.56
N TRP A 53 4.25 16.65 13.86
CA TRP A 53 3.97 17.00 12.47
C TRP A 53 4.21 15.83 11.52
N ARG A 54 5.35 15.16 11.62
CA ARG A 54 5.66 13.96 10.84
C ARG A 54 4.65 12.84 11.09
N ARG A 55 4.26 12.65 12.34
CA ARG A 55 3.25 11.66 12.71
C ARG A 55 1.90 12.00 12.08
N PHE A 56 1.49 13.27 12.14
CA PHE A 56 0.24 13.75 11.52
C PHE A 56 0.24 13.51 10.00
N ILE A 57 1.28 13.93 9.27
CA ILE A 57 1.39 13.71 7.82
C ILE A 57 1.30 12.21 7.49
N SER A 58 2.03 11.37 8.24
CA SER A 58 2.02 9.92 8.00
C SER A 58 0.64 9.30 8.25
N LEU A 59 -0.05 9.70 9.31
CA LEU A 59 -1.41 9.22 9.61
C LEU A 59 -2.41 9.70 8.56
N PHE A 60 -2.31 10.96 8.15
CA PHE A 60 -3.17 11.54 7.11
C PHE A 60 -2.96 10.86 5.75
N GLY A 61 -1.69 10.61 5.36
CA GLY A 61 -1.38 9.86 4.14
C GLY A 61 -1.97 8.44 4.18
N ASN A 62 -1.83 7.73 5.30
CA ASN A 62 -2.43 6.41 5.49
C ASN A 62 -3.96 6.46 5.45
N PHE A 63 -4.58 7.49 6.05
CA PHE A 63 -6.01 7.71 5.95
C PHE A 63 -6.46 7.83 4.50
N LEU A 64 -5.79 8.66 3.70
CA LEU A 64 -6.12 8.83 2.28
C LEU A 64 -5.99 7.51 1.50
N VAL A 65 -4.89 6.75 1.69
CA VAL A 65 -4.71 5.45 1.02
C VAL A 65 -5.82 4.47 1.40
N ARG A 66 -6.17 4.40 2.68
CA ARG A 66 -7.21 3.50 3.17
C ARG A 66 -8.57 3.78 2.55
N TYR A 67 -8.99 5.04 2.53
CA TYR A 67 -10.33 5.43 2.07
C TYR A 67 -10.42 5.54 0.54
N LEU A 68 -9.45 6.13 -0.11
CA LEU A 68 -9.45 6.28 -1.57
C LEU A 68 -8.93 5.03 -2.29
N GLY A 69 -7.97 4.32 -1.70
CA GLY A 69 -7.44 3.06 -2.21
C GLY A 69 -8.29 1.84 -1.89
N GLY A 70 -9.29 1.96 -0.99
CA GLY A 70 -10.17 0.84 -0.61
C GLY A 70 -9.50 -0.20 0.31
N VAL A 71 -8.47 0.20 1.06
CA VAL A 71 -7.65 -0.70 1.91
C VAL A 71 -7.96 -0.44 3.39
N TYR A 72 -9.21 -0.64 3.78
CA TYR A 72 -9.69 -0.27 5.13
C TYR A 72 -9.05 -1.05 6.27
N MET A 73 -8.64 -2.29 6.03
CA MET A 73 -8.13 -3.20 7.05
C MET A 73 -6.67 -2.93 7.43
N ILE A 74 -5.89 -2.25 6.59
CA ILE A 74 -4.49 -1.96 6.83
C ILE A 74 -4.34 -0.54 7.37
N LYS A 75 -3.68 -0.38 8.52
CA LYS A 75 -3.45 0.93 9.15
C LYS A 75 -2.18 1.62 8.62
N ASP A 76 -1.17 0.85 8.24
CA ASP A 76 0.09 1.38 7.72
C ASP A 76 0.39 0.92 6.29
N CYS A 77 -0.27 1.55 5.34
CA CYS A 77 -0.10 1.28 3.91
C CYS A 77 1.24 1.81 3.36
N THR A 78 1.93 2.66 4.10
CA THR A 78 3.16 3.35 3.67
C THR A 78 4.44 2.74 4.25
N SER A 79 4.32 1.71 5.10
CA SER A 79 5.48 1.01 5.65
C SER A 79 6.27 0.29 4.55
N GLY A 80 7.59 0.49 4.49
CA GLY A 80 8.50 -0.25 3.63
C GLY A 80 8.91 -1.61 4.18
N PHE A 81 8.56 -1.94 5.43
CA PHE A 81 8.93 -3.20 6.06
C PHE A 81 7.79 -4.20 5.93
N ARG A 82 7.94 -5.12 5.00
CA ARG A 82 6.88 -6.08 4.67
C ARG A 82 7.43 -7.42 4.16
N CYS A 83 6.60 -8.46 4.31
CA CYS A 83 6.81 -9.76 3.68
C CYS A 83 5.64 -10.05 2.75
N ILE A 84 5.93 -10.49 1.53
CA ILE A 84 4.95 -10.70 0.47
C ILE A 84 5.15 -12.10 -0.12
N ASN A 85 4.07 -12.84 -0.26
CA ASN A 85 4.06 -14.10 -1.00
C ASN A 85 4.24 -13.83 -2.50
N THR A 86 5.17 -14.56 -3.14
CA THR A 86 5.48 -14.33 -4.56
C THR A 86 4.36 -14.77 -5.49
N ASP A 87 3.56 -15.76 -5.13
CA ASP A 87 2.45 -16.20 -5.97
C ASP A 87 1.30 -15.17 -5.97
N LEU A 88 1.08 -14.49 -4.84
CA LEU A 88 0.20 -13.33 -4.80
C LEU A 88 0.77 -12.18 -5.64
N LEU A 89 2.07 -11.90 -5.52
CA LEU A 89 2.70 -10.82 -6.29
C LEU A 89 2.64 -11.06 -7.81
N LYS A 90 2.72 -12.29 -8.27
CA LYS A 90 2.58 -12.67 -9.69
C LYS A 90 1.18 -12.40 -10.25
N LYS A 91 0.15 -12.35 -9.40
CA LYS A 91 -1.22 -12.00 -9.80
C LYS A 91 -1.40 -10.50 -10.00
N CYS A 92 -0.50 -9.68 -9.45
CA CYS A 92 -0.56 -8.24 -9.51
C CYS A 92 -0.06 -7.72 -10.86
N ASN A 93 -0.74 -6.72 -11.40
CA ASN A 93 -0.24 -6.01 -12.57
C ASN A 93 0.74 -4.93 -12.12
N LEU A 94 2.05 -5.25 -12.21
CA LEU A 94 3.12 -4.36 -11.78
C LEU A 94 3.39 -3.21 -12.76
N ASP A 95 2.90 -3.28 -14.00
CA ASP A 95 3.09 -2.23 -15.02
C ASP A 95 2.35 -0.92 -14.65
N TYR A 96 1.36 -1.01 -13.79
CA TYR A 96 0.69 0.17 -13.25
C TYR A 96 1.53 0.98 -12.24
N PHE A 97 2.64 0.42 -11.78
CA PHE A 97 3.53 1.10 -10.82
C PHE A 97 4.57 1.96 -11.53
N SER A 98 4.11 3.02 -12.21
CA SER A 98 5.02 4.03 -12.78
C SER A 98 5.63 4.95 -11.73
N THR A 99 5.22 4.81 -10.46
CA THR A 99 5.63 5.66 -9.35
C THR A 99 6.87 5.12 -8.64
N LYS A 100 7.70 6.03 -8.15
CA LYS A 100 8.91 5.71 -7.38
C LYS A 100 8.71 6.11 -5.91
N GLY A 101 9.56 5.62 -5.03
CA GLY A 101 9.56 6.03 -3.62
C GLY A 101 8.30 5.67 -2.82
N TYR A 102 7.76 6.63 -2.07
CA TYR A 102 6.63 6.42 -1.16
C TYR A 102 5.33 6.04 -1.86
N SER A 103 5.09 6.58 -3.04
CA SER A 103 3.92 6.28 -3.85
C SER A 103 3.88 4.81 -4.27
N PHE A 104 5.04 4.20 -4.53
CA PHE A 104 5.15 2.78 -4.85
C PHE A 104 4.65 1.90 -3.69
N GLN A 105 5.00 2.25 -2.45
CA GLN A 105 4.64 1.45 -1.28
C GLN A 105 3.13 1.33 -1.10
N SER A 106 2.43 2.44 -1.21
CA SER A 106 0.96 2.48 -1.10
C SER A 106 0.27 1.80 -2.28
N SER A 107 0.77 2.02 -3.51
CA SER A 107 0.24 1.37 -4.71
C SER A 107 0.33 -0.15 -4.63
N LEU A 108 1.47 -0.66 -4.18
CA LEU A 108 1.69 -2.09 -4.03
C LEU A 108 0.71 -2.70 -3.01
N VAL A 109 0.50 -2.06 -1.85
CA VAL A 109 -0.47 -2.55 -0.87
C VAL A 109 -1.88 -2.57 -1.45
N CYS A 110 -2.31 -1.50 -2.14
CA CYS A 110 -3.62 -1.44 -2.77
C CYS A 110 -3.81 -2.57 -3.81
N GLU A 111 -2.79 -2.85 -4.61
CA GLU A 111 -2.85 -3.91 -5.63
C GLU A 111 -2.88 -5.31 -5.00
N LEU A 112 -2.06 -5.57 -4.00
CA LEU A 112 -2.07 -6.84 -3.27
C LEU A 112 -3.43 -7.09 -2.61
N MET A 113 -3.99 -6.08 -1.94
CA MET A 113 -5.31 -6.17 -1.32
C MET A 113 -6.44 -6.36 -2.34
N ARG A 114 -6.36 -5.71 -3.51
CA ARG A 114 -7.30 -5.89 -4.63
C ARG A 114 -7.28 -7.32 -5.16
N ASN A 115 -6.11 -7.97 -5.13
CA ASN A 115 -5.96 -9.38 -5.52
C ASN A 115 -6.29 -10.37 -4.39
N GLY A 116 -6.94 -9.90 -3.31
CA GLY A 116 -7.46 -10.75 -2.24
C GLY A 116 -6.41 -11.19 -1.22
N ALA A 117 -5.35 -10.40 -1.00
CA ALA A 117 -4.30 -10.71 -0.03
C ALA A 117 -4.87 -11.07 1.35
N ASN A 118 -4.50 -12.23 1.89
CA ASN A 118 -4.67 -12.54 3.31
C ASN A 118 -3.60 -11.78 4.11
N ALA A 119 -3.95 -10.55 4.51
CA ALA A 119 -3.01 -9.60 5.10
C ALA A 119 -3.08 -9.57 6.63
N VAL A 120 -1.95 -9.23 7.25
CA VAL A 120 -1.84 -8.97 8.69
C VAL A 120 -0.79 -7.88 8.94
N GLU A 121 -1.04 -7.06 9.97
CA GLU A 121 -0.06 -6.12 10.49
C GLU A 121 0.52 -6.63 11.79
N ILE A 122 1.83 -6.44 12.00
CA ILE A 122 2.47 -6.66 13.29
C ILE A 122 3.12 -5.37 13.78
N PRO A 123 3.10 -5.12 15.10
CA PRO A 123 3.68 -3.90 15.64
C PRO A 123 5.20 -3.91 15.52
N ILE A 124 5.75 -2.76 15.14
CA ILE A 124 7.20 -2.54 15.12
C ILE A 124 7.58 -1.30 15.92
N VAL A 125 8.82 -1.30 16.40
CA VAL A 125 9.50 -0.11 16.87
C VAL A 125 10.26 0.49 15.69
N PHE A 126 9.91 1.71 15.31
CA PHE A 126 10.56 2.41 14.21
C PHE A 126 11.62 3.34 14.78
N ASN A 127 12.86 2.90 14.74
CA ASN A 127 14.00 3.54 15.37
C ASN A 127 14.42 4.85 14.68
N LYS A 128 15.37 5.55 15.29
CA LYS A 128 16.03 6.67 14.63
C LYS A 128 16.91 6.14 13.50
N ARG A 129 16.92 6.87 12.39
CA ARG A 129 17.83 6.56 11.29
C ARG A 129 19.28 6.72 11.74
N GLU A 130 20.09 5.70 11.49
CA GLU A 130 21.52 5.73 11.81
C GLU A 130 22.32 6.46 10.72
N HIS A 131 21.89 6.31 9.45
CA HIS A 131 22.55 6.89 8.30
C HIS A 131 21.60 7.59 7.36
N GLY A 132 22.02 8.72 6.78
CA GLY A 132 21.30 9.46 5.76
C GLY A 132 20.27 10.47 6.28
N LEU A 133 19.87 11.39 5.40
CA LEU A 133 18.85 12.41 5.66
C LEU A 133 17.52 12.00 5.00
N SER A 134 16.40 12.46 5.54
CA SER A 134 15.11 12.31 4.90
C SER A 134 15.09 13.08 3.58
N LYS A 135 14.84 12.38 2.47
CA LYS A 135 14.76 12.96 1.12
C LYS A 135 13.34 13.29 0.69
N LEU A 136 12.38 13.28 1.62
CA LEU A 136 11.00 13.66 1.32
C LEU A 136 10.96 15.11 0.85
N THR A 137 10.56 15.31 -0.38
CA THR A 137 10.36 16.62 -0.98
C THR A 137 8.87 16.90 -1.16
N LEU A 138 8.49 18.18 -1.32
CA LEU A 138 7.12 18.56 -1.68
C LEU A 138 6.66 17.89 -2.98
N HIS A 139 7.58 17.62 -3.90
CA HIS A 139 7.30 16.90 -5.13
C HIS A 139 6.83 15.47 -4.86
N ASP A 140 7.49 14.77 -3.95
CA ASP A 140 7.10 13.40 -3.55
C ASP A 140 5.71 13.38 -2.92
N GLU A 141 5.35 14.40 -2.13
CA GLU A 141 4.03 14.52 -1.51
C GLU A 141 2.93 14.76 -2.56
N ILE A 142 3.19 15.62 -3.55
CA ILE A 142 2.26 15.88 -4.67
C ILE A 142 2.12 14.62 -5.53
N GLU A 143 3.22 13.96 -5.87
CA GLU A 143 3.20 12.70 -6.61
C GLU A 143 2.39 11.63 -5.88
N PHE A 144 2.54 11.53 -4.56
CA PHE A 144 1.76 10.64 -3.73
C PHE A 144 0.25 10.92 -3.80
N LEU A 145 -0.16 12.19 -3.71
CA LEU A 145 -1.57 12.58 -3.82
C LEU A 145 -2.15 12.25 -5.21
N ILE A 146 -1.43 12.58 -6.27
CA ILE A 146 -1.83 12.25 -7.65
C ILE A 146 -1.99 10.73 -7.80
N ASN A 147 -1.05 9.96 -7.24
CA ASN A 147 -1.11 8.51 -7.31
C ASN A 147 -2.32 7.93 -6.59
N ILE A 148 -2.68 8.44 -5.41
CA ILE A 148 -3.89 8.03 -4.68
C ILE A 148 -5.15 8.29 -5.51
N VAL A 149 -5.23 9.45 -6.17
CA VAL A 149 -6.35 9.78 -7.07
C VAL A 149 -6.41 8.78 -8.23
N LYS A 150 -5.28 8.44 -8.86
CA LYS A 150 -5.22 7.42 -9.91
C LYS A 150 -5.72 6.05 -9.42
N ILE A 151 -5.30 5.64 -8.23
CA ILE A 151 -5.75 4.38 -7.59
C ILE A 151 -7.28 4.42 -7.41
N ARG A 152 -7.83 5.54 -6.95
CA ARG A 152 -9.29 5.70 -6.76
C ARG A 152 -10.05 5.57 -8.07
N PHE A 153 -9.59 6.22 -9.14
CA PHE A 153 -10.23 6.11 -10.45
C PHE A 153 -10.16 4.68 -10.99
N ARG A 154 -9.02 4.01 -10.87
CA ARG A 154 -8.86 2.61 -11.26
C ARG A 154 -9.82 1.67 -10.50
N ASN A 155 -9.97 1.86 -9.20
CA ASN A 155 -10.89 1.07 -8.39
C ASN A 155 -12.37 1.36 -8.71
N SER A 156 -12.66 2.46 -9.39
CA SER A 156 -14.01 2.87 -9.81
C SER A 156 -14.27 2.63 -11.30
N GLU A 157 -13.34 2.03 -12.02
CA GLU A 157 -13.43 1.88 -13.48
C GLU A 157 -14.67 1.10 -13.90
N ASP A 158 -15.00 0.01 -13.22
CA ASP A 158 -16.19 -0.78 -13.50
C ASP A 158 -17.48 0.01 -13.19
N PHE A 159 -17.50 0.78 -12.11
CA PHE A 159 -18.62 1.65 -11.78
C PHE A 159 -18.80 2.77 -12.81
N LEU A 160 -17.71 3.40 -13.28
CA LEU A 160 -17.76 4.42 -14.32
C LEU A 160 -18.25 3.84 -15.65
N ARG A 161 -17.77 2.65 -16.04
CA ARG A 161 -18.26 1.93 -17.23
C ARG A 161 -19.76 1.64 -17.12
N TYR A 162 -20.22 1.19 -15.96
CA TYR A 162 -21.62 0.91 -15.70
C TYR A 162 -22.49 2.20 -15.82
N CYS A 163 -22.02 3.31 -15.27
CA CYS A 163 -22.70 4.60 -15.41
C CYS A 163 -22.78 5.07 -16.87
N ILE A 164 -21.71 4.91 -17.65
CA ILE A 164 -21.70 5.27 -19.08
C ILE A 164 -22.71 4.42 -19.86
N VAL A 165 -22.71 3.11 -19.67
CA VAL A 165 -23.66 2.20 -20.33
C VAL A 165 -25.10 2.54 -19.94
N GLY A 166 -25.36 2.82 -18.66
CA GLY A 166 -26.67 3.25 -18.18
C GLY A 166 -27.14 4.55 -18.81
N MET A 167 -26.28 5.55 -18.89
CA MET A 167 -26.60 6.83 -19.56
C MET A 167 -26.88 6.65 -21.06
N LEU A 168 -26.08 5.83 -21.75
CA LEU A 168 -26.31 5.53 -23.16
C LEU A 168 -27.65 4.81 -23.35
N GLY A 169 -28.01 3.84 -22.50
CA GLY A 169 -29.29 3.15 -22.53
C GLY A 169 -30.49 4.09 -22.35
N VAL A 170 -30.38 5.04 -21.40
CA VAL A 170 -31.41 6.08 -21.23
C VAL A 170 -31.50 6.99 -22.44
N GLY A 171 -30.36 7.40 -23.02
CA GLY A 171 -30.33 8.22 -24.25
C GLY A 171 -30.97 7.54 -25.44
N VAL A 172 -30.69 6.27 -25.68
CA VAL A 172 -31.32 5.48 -26.75
C VAL A 172 -32.83 5.35 -26.53
N ASN A 173 -33.26 5.06 -25.30
CA ASN A 173 -34.68 4.95 -24.95
C ASN A 173 -35.41 6.27 -25.20
N PHE A 174 -34.79 7.40 -24.84
CA PHE A 174 -35.36 8.71 -25.06
C PHE A 174 -35.52 9.02 -26.57
N LEU A 175 -34.52 8.69 -27.37
CA LEU A 175 -34.54 8.89 -28.85
C LEU A 175 -35.54 7.96 -29.58
N THR A 176 -35.88 6.81 -28.99
CA THR A 176 -36.85 5.89 -29.60
C THR A 176 -38.29 6.16 -29.19
N TYR A 177 -38.52 6.92 -28.11
CA TYR A 177 -39.86 7.27 -27.63
C TYR A 177 -40.35 8.65 -28.14
N PHE A 178 -39.44 9.46 -28.68
CA PHE A 178 -39.75 10.78 -29.30
C PHE A 178 -39.32 10.80 -30.77
#